data_487c6503b59555b7a53ceb249ebe8377
#
_entry.id   487c6503b59555b7a53ceb249ebe8377
#
_cell.length_a   1.000
_cell.length_b   1.000
_cell.length_c   1.000
_cell.angle_alpha   90.00
_cell.angle_beta   90.00
_cell.angle_gamma   90.00
#
_symmetry.space_group_name_H-M   'P 1'
#
loop_
_entity.id
_entity.type
_entity.pdbx_description
1 polymer ?
#
loop_
_entity_poly.entity_id
_entity_poly.type
_entity_poly.pdbx_seq_one_letter_code
_entity_poly.pdbx_strand_id
1 'polypeptide(L)'
;MSGSDFEVKGLDDLSEKLLSAIEEFPGTAEKGLVTLGNKLKKECVKNTPEGSTGKLKKGWKHKAEGYNGSELTYELVNRHPVHHLLNNGHVKKTPGGRTVGYYEGRHYTEKSVKVFEASDLQPGLDRLTKKLLKKAGGT
;
A
#
# COMPACT_ATOMS: atom_id res chain seq x y z
N MET A 1 -0.89 0.28 16.11
CA MET A 1 -0.76 0.00 14.67
C MET A 1 0.69 -0.34 14.35
N SER A 2 0.90 -1.36 13.59
CA SER A 2 2.27 -1.72 13.22
C SER A 2 2.81 -0.75 12.15
N GLY A 3 4.13 -0.54 12.12
CA GLY A 3 4.77 0.28 11.11
C GLY A 3 4.73 -0.31 9.69
N SER A 4 4.04 -1.45 9.53
CA SER A 4 3.92 -2.12 8.23
C SER A 4 2.71 -1.69 7.42
N ASP A 5 1.83 -0.89 8.00
CA ASP A 5 0.66 -0.40 7.29
C ASP A 5 1.09 0.72 6.33
N PHE A 6 0.49 0.73 5.17
CA PHE A 6 0.74 1.76 4.16
C PHE A 6 -0.57 2.23 3.54
N GLU A 7 -0.74 3.54 3.49
CA GLU A 7 -1.92 4.18 2.94
C GLU A 7 -1.53 5.09 1.79
N VAL A 8 -2.21 4.99 0.66
CA VAL A 8 -2.02 5.86 -0.50
C VAL A 8 -3.14 6.89 -0.54
N LYS A 9 -2.78 8.16 -0.39
CA LYS A 9 -3.68 9.30 -0.53
C LYS A 9 -3.15 10.12 -1.70
N GLY A 10 -3.71 9.88 -2.88
CA GLY A 10 -3.10 10.40 -4.07
C GLY A 10 -3.81 11.57 -4.73
N LEU A 11 -5.04 11.86 -4.34
CA LEU A 11 -5.86 12.71 -5.19
C LEU A 11 -6.35 14.00 -4.55
N ASP A 12 -6.08 14.24 -3.28
CA ASP A 12 -6.56 15.44 -2.57
C ASP A 12 -5.80 16.73 -2.94
N ASP A 13 -4.56 16.61 -3.43
CA ASP A 13 -3.72 17.76 -3.82
C ASP A 13 -3.82 18.14 -5.29
N LEU A 14 -4.81 17.62 -6.01
CA LEU A 14 -4.92 17.79 -7.45
C LEU A 14 -5.76 19.02 -7.83
N SER A 15 -5.63 19.46 -9.09
CA SER A 15 -6.36 20.61 -9.60
C SER A 15 -7.87 20.42 -9.53
N GLU A 16 -8.61 21.54 -9.46
CA GLU A 16 -10.08 21.51 -9.44
C GLU A 16 -10.68 20.73 -10.61
N LYS A 17 -10.06 20.82 -11.79
CA LYS A 17 -10.53 20.09 -12.97
C LYS A 17 -10.48 18.60 -12.76
N LEU A 18 -9.40 18.11 -12.14
CA LEU A 18 -9.26 16.70 -11.84
C LEU A 18 -10.20 16.27 -10.72
N LEU A 19 -10.39 17.09 -9.69
CA LEU A 19 -11.38 16.82 -8.63
C LEU A 19 -12.76 16.70 -9.21
N SER A 20 -13.14 17.58 -10.13
CA SER A 20 -14.44 17.50 -10.81
C SER A 20 -14.58 16.20 -11.60
N ALA A 21 -13.51 15.76 -12.26
CA ALA A 21 -13.53 14.48 -13.00
C ALA A 21 -13.70 13.29 -12.05
N ILE A 22 -13.09 13.34 -10.88
CA ILE A 22 -13.25 12.30 -9.86
C ILE A 22 -14.69 12.26 -9.35
N GLU A 23 -15.30 13.41 -9.08
CA GLU A 23 -16.69 13.49 -8.63
C GLU A 23 -17.65 12.94 -9.66
N GLU A 24 -17.39 13.19 -10.94
CA GLU A 24 -18.22 12.68 -12.04
C GLU A 24 -18.02 11.18 -12.28
N PHE A 25 -16.79 10.70 -12.13
CA PHE A 25 -16.43 9.30 -12.39
C PHE A 25 -15.72 8.65 -11.20
N PRO A 26 -16.36 8.60 -10.01
CA PRO A 26 -15.70 8.06 -8.83
C PRO A 26 -15.31 6.59 -8.96
N GLY A 27 -16.09 5.78 -9.67
CA GLY A 27 -15.77 4.38 -9.92
C GLY A 27 -14.50 4.20 -10.73
N THR A 28 -14.27 5.06 -11.72
CA THR A 28 -13.04 5.04 -12.53
C THR A 28 -11.83 5.41 -11.69
N ALA A 29 -11.98 6.43 -10.85
CA ALA A 29 -10.91 6.86 -9.95
C ALA A 29 -10.54 5.77 -8.95
N GLU A 30 -11.55 5.14 -8.35
CA GLU A 30 -11.37 4.05 -7.39
C GLU A 30 -10.66 2.86 -8.02
N LYS A 31 -11.12 2.41 -9.18
CA LYS A 31 -10.49 1.29 -9.89
C LYS A 31 -9.04 1.59 -10.25
N GLY A 32 -8.76 2.80 -10.69
CA GLY A 32 -7.41 3.21 -11.02
C GLY A 32 -6.49 3.21 -9.80
N LEU A 33 -6.97 3.69 -8.68
CA LEU A 33 -6.21 3.68 -7.44
C LEU A 33 -5.95 2.26 -6.94
N VAL A 34 -6.95 1.38 -7.01
CA VAL A 34 -6.79 -0.03 -6.64
C VAL A 34 -5.78 -0.72 -7.55
N THR A 35 -5.84 -0.47 -8.85
CA THR A 35 -4.86 -1.02 -9.80
C THR A 35 -3.44 -0.59 -9.43
N LEU A 36 -3.26 0.68 -9.13
CA LEU A 36 -1.96 1.22 -8.73
C LEU A 36 -1.51 0.64 -7.38
N GLY A 37 -2.42 0.60 -6.41
CA GLY A 37 -2.12 0.04 -5.07
C GLY A 37 -1.78 -1.45 -5.13
N ASN A 38 -2.38 -2.19 -6.05
CA ASN A 38 -2.07 -3.61 -6.23
C ASN A 38 -0.64 -3.84 -6.75
N LYS A 39 -0.04 -2.86 -7.40
CA LYS A 39 1.39 -2.93 -7.74
C LYS A 39 2.26 -2.86 -6.49
N LEU A 40 1.89 -2.03 -5.52
CA LEU A 40 2.54 -2.00 -4.21
C LEU A 40 2.36 -3.34 -3.50
N LYS A 41 1.14 -3.87 -3.49
CA LYS A 41 0.85 -5.17 -2.89
C LYS A 41 1.72 -6.27 -3.48
N LYS A 42 1.84 -6.31 -4.80
CA LYS A 42 2.67 -7.27 -5.51
C LYS A 42 4.14 -7.16 -5.11
N GLU A 43 4.65 -5.94 -4.99
CA GLU A 43 6.02 -5.70 -4.54
C GLU A 43 6.22 -6.17 -3.10
N CYS A 44 5.28 -5.89 -2.21
CA CYS A 44 5.32 -6.36 -0.83
C CYS A 44 5.31 -7.89 -0.74
N VAL A 45 4.44 -8.55 -1.50
CA VAL A 45 4.38 -10.02 -1.55
C VAL A 45 5.71 -10.59 -2.03
N LYS A 46 6.27 -10.01 -3.09
CA LYS A 46 7.55 -10.44 -3.66
C LYS A 46 8.68 -10.39 -2.64
N ASN A 47 8.74 -9.33 -1.85
CA ASN A 47 9.83 -9.09 -0.90
C ASN A 47 9.61 -9.71 0.48
N THR A 48 8.42 -10.24 0.73
CA THR A 48 8.08 -10.90 2.00
C THR A 48 8.74 -12.27 2.07
N PRO A 49 9.34 -12.65 3.21
CA PRO A 49 9.87 -14.00 3.39
C PRO A 49 8.79 -15.06 3.18
N GLU A 50 9.12 -16.13 2.47
CA GLU A 50 8.14 -17.17 2.17
C GLU A 50 7.82 -18.04 3.38
N GLY A 51 8.81 -18.37 4.16
CA GLY A 51 8.66 -19.30 5.26
C GLY A 51 8.33 -20.71 4.79
N SER A 52 7.99 -21.60 5.72
CA SER A 52 7.69 -22.99 5.40
C SER A 52 6.29 -23.20 4.81
N THR A 53 5.36 -22.28 5.08
CA THR A 53 3.94 -22.44 4.68
C THR A 53 3.46 -21.41 3.67
N GLY A 54 4.23 -20.37 3.42
CA GLY A 54 3.82 -19.26 2.56
C GLY A 54 2.70 -18.39 3.14
N LYS A 55 2.28 -18.64 4.37
CA LYS A 55 1.16 -17.91 4.99
C LYS A 55 1.47 -16.43 5.22
N LEU A 56 2.74 -16.11 5.44
CA LEU A 56 3.15 -14.72 5.63
C LEU A 56 2.88 -13.89 4.38
N LYS A 57 3.23 -14.42 3.20
CA LYS A 57 2.92 -13.76 1.92
C LYS A 57 1.42 -13.63 1.69
N LYS A 58 0.65 -14.63 2.06
CA LYS A 58 -0.80 -14.63 1.92
C LYS A 58 -1.49 -13.70 2.90
N GLY A 59 -0.79 -13.23 3.90
CA GLY A 59 -1.32 -12.31 4.90
C GLY A 59 -1.55 -10.89 4.38
N TRP A 60 -1.01 -10.53 3.22
CA TRP A 60 -1.23 -9.21 2.64
C TRP A 60 -2.66 -9.03 2.19
N LYS A 61 -3.33 -8.02 2.73
CA LYS A 61 -4.71 -7.67 2.40
C LYS A 61 -4.79 -6.19 2.13
N HIS A 62 -5.65 -5.81 1.20
CA HIS A 62 -5.91 -4.41 0.94
C HIS A 62 -7.37 -4.06 1.19
N LYS A 63 -7.58 -2.79 1.47
CA LYS A 63 -8.90 -2.20 1.60
C LYS A 63 -8.88 -0.89 0.83
N ALA A 64 -9.84 -0.69 -0.04
CA ALA A 64 -10.00 0.56 -0.75
C ALA A 64 -11.29 1.23 -0.27
N GLU A 65 -11.20 2.51 0.03
CA GLU A 65 -12.38 3.32 0.34
C GLU A 65 -12.66 4.22 -0.85
N GLY A 66 -13.92 4.23 -1.30
CA GLY A 66 -14.36 5.04 -2.41
C GLY A 66 -14.27 6.53 -2.09
N TYR A 67 -14.46 7.35 -3.13
CA TYR A 67 -14.41 8.79 -2.98
C TYR A 67 -15.50 9.28 -2.04
N ASN A 68 -15.09 9.97 -0.97
CA ASN A 68 -15.99 10.44 0.08
C ASN A 68 -16.27 11.96 0.00
N GLY A 69 -15.87 12.60 -1.10
CA GLY A 69 -15.97 14.06 -1.25
C GLY A 69 -14.65 14.79 -1.07
N SER A 70 -13.63 14.14 -0.52
CA SER A 70 -12.33 14.74 -0.29
C SER A 70 -11.15 13.86 -0.70
N GLU A 71 -11.24 12.55 -0.52
CA GLU A 71 -10.12 11.66 -0.82
C GLU A 71 -10.56 10.26 -1.24
N LEU A 72 -9.65 9.58 -1.92
CA LEU A 72 -9.69 8.15 -2.17
C LEU A 72 -8.56 7.50 -1.39
N THR A 73 -8.82 6.36 -0.77
CA THR A 73 -7.83 5.70 0.06
C THR A 73 -7.62 4.25 -0.36
N TYR A 74 -6.37 3.84 -0.43
CA TYR A 74 -5.96 2.45 -0.57
C TYR A 74 -5.08 2.11 0.62
N GLU A 75 -5.47 1.10 1.39
CA GLU A 75 -4.73 0.66 2.57
C GLU A 75 -4.26 -0.77 2.36
N LEU A 76 -2.99 -1.02 2.66
CA LEU A 76 -2.39 -2.35 2.55
C LEU A 76 -1.82 -2.74 3.90
N VAL A 77 -2.23 -3.90 4.40
CA VAL A 77 -1.74 -4.43 5.68
C VAL A 77 -1.39 -5.90 5.53
N ASN A 78 -0.49 -6.39 6.35
CA ASN A 78 -0.26 -7.83 6.48
C ASN A 78 -0.87 -8.29 7.80
N ARG A 79 -1.81 -9.21 7.72
CA ARG A 79 -2.56 -9.68 8.88
C ARG A 79 -1.95 -10.91 9.55
N HIS A 80 -0.83 -11.40 9.05
CA HIS A 80 -0.16 -12.53 9.68
C HIS A 80 0.41 -12.13 11.05
N PRO A 81 0.20 -12.93 12.10
CA PRO A 81 0.59 -12.55 13.47
C PRO A 81 2.06 -12.20 13.65
N VAL A 82 2.96 -12.82 12.87
CA VAL A 82 4.40 -12.57 13.04
C VAL A 82 4.96 -11.53 12.07
N HIS A 83 4.13 -10.95 11.22
CA HIS A 83 4.59 -9.98 10.22
C HIS A 83 5.38 -8.82 10.85
N HIS A 84 4.83 -8.18 11.88
CA HIS A 84 5.47 -7.03 12.50
C HIS A 84 6.80 -7.39 13.15
N LEU A 85 6.93 -8.60 13.67
CA LEU A 85 8.17 -9.06 14.27
C LEU A 85 9.27 -9.23 13.23
N LEU A 86 8.94 -9.83 12.08
CA LEU A 86 9.91 -10.06 11.01
C LEU A 86 10.26 -8.79 10.27
N ASN A 87 9.29 -7.89 10.08
CA ASN A 87 9.52 -6.63 9.39
C ASN A 87 10.26 -5.61 10.26
N ASN A 88 9.81 -5.43 11.51
CA ASN A 88 10.29 -4.38 12.41
C ASN A 88 11.39 -4.82 13.37
N GLY A 89 11.53 -6.13 13.56
CA GLY A 89 12.44 -6.67 14.57
C GLY A 89 11.78 -6.82 15.94
N HIS A 90 12.45 -7.51 16.83
CA HIS A 90 11.92 -7.75 18.16
C HIS A 90 13.02 -8.20 19.13
N VAL A 91 12.74 -8.03 20.41
CA VAL A 91 13.61 -8.53 21.47
C VAL A 91 13.37 -10.03 21.61
N LYS A 92 14.47 -10.82 21.64
CA LYS A 92 14.40 -12.26 21.86
C LYS A 92 14.34 -12.54 23.36
N LYS A 93 13.37 -13.32 23.78
CA LYS A 93 13.18 -13.68 25.19
C LYS A 93 13.11 -15.18 25.38
N THR A 94 13.62 -15.64 26.55
CA THR A 94 13.43 -17.02 26.99
C THR A 94 11.98 -17.23 27.42
N PRO A 95 11.51 -18.50 27.54
CA PRO A 95 10.18 -18.77 28.10
C PRO A 95 9.93 -18.13 29.47
N GLY A 96 11.00 -17.93 30.26
CA GLY A 96 10.92 -17.24 31.56
C GLY A 96 10.88 -15.72 31.47
N GLY A 97 10.89 -15.16 30.27
CA GLY A 97 10.81 -13.70 30.07
C GLY A 97 12.14 -12.97 30.08
N ARG A 98 13.28 -13.67 30.21
CA ARG A 98 14.60 -13.05 30.21
C ARG A 98 15.05 -12.68 28.79
N THR A 99 15.51 -11.45 28.60
CA THR A 99 16.05 -10.99 27.31
C THR A 99 17.39 -11.70 27.01
N VAL A 100 17.48 -12.33 25.84
CA VAL A 100 18.70 -13.05 25.39
C VAL A 100 19.27 -12.49 24.09
N GLY A 101 18.67 -11.46 23.52
CA GLY A 101 19.16 -10.86 22.29
C GLY A 101 18.08 -10.02 21.59
N TYR A 102 18.43 -9.56 20.39
CA TYR A 102 17.57 -8.77 19.55
C TYR A 102 17.60 -9.30 18.13
N TYR A 103 16.41 -9.41 17.51
CA TYR A 103 16.29 -9.70 16.08
C TYR A 103 16.07 -8.40 15.34
N GLU A 104 17.02 -8.06 14.48
CA GLU A 104 16.87 -6.88 13.63
C GLU A 104 15.93 -7.21 12.48
N GLY A 105 14.87 -6.42 12.31
CA GLY A 105 13.89 -6.69 11.29
C GLY A 105 14.44 -6.58 9.86
N ARG A 106 13.75 -7.20 8.92
CA ARG A 106 14.14 -7.19 7.50
C ARG A 106 13.65 -5.97 6.75
N HIS A 107 12.69 -5.23 7.31
CA HIS A 107 12.13 -4.00 6.72
C HIS A 107 11.68 -4.15 5.26
N TYR A 108 11.12 -5.31 4.93
CA TYR A 108 10.69 -5.58 3.55
C TYR A 108 9.53 -4.71 3.11
N THR A 109 8.68 -4.26 4.04
CA THR A 109 7.58 -3.35 3.73
C THR A 109 8.12 -1.99 3.31
N GLU A 110 9.03 -1.41 4.10
CA GLU A 110 9.63 -0.11 3.82
C GLU A 110 10.43 -0.15 2.52
N LYS A 111 11.15 -1.24 2.27
CA LYS A 111 11.89 -1.44 1.02
C LYS A 111 10.96 -1.51 -0.19
N SER A 112 9.83 -2.22 -0.03
CA SER A 112 8.83 -2.35 -1.09
C SER A 112 8.18 -1.00 -1.41
N VAL A 113 7.86 -0.21 -0.39
CA VAL A 113 7.31 1.14 -0.56
C VAL A 113 8.28 2.03 -1.31
N LYS A 114 9.56 2.00 -0.97
CA LYS A 114 10.58 2.79 -1.67
C LYS A 114 10.68 2.44 -3.15
N VAL A 115 10.68 1.14 -3.47
CA VAL A 115 10.71 0.68 -4.87
C VAL A 115 9.46 1.16 -5.60
N PHE A 116 8.30 0.99 -5.00
CA PHE A 116 7.03 1.42 -5.57
C PHE A 116 7.02 2.94 -5.84
N GLU A 117 7.42 3.75 -4.87
CA GLU A 117 7.46 5.20 -5.02
C GLU A 117 8.42 5.63 -6.12
N ALA A 118 9.55 4.95 -6.25
CA ALA A 118 10.55 5.29 -7.26
C ALA A 118 10.15 4.87 -8.68
N SER A 119 9.39 3.78 -8.82
CA SER A 119 9.13 3.14 -10.12
C SER A 119 7.70 3.28 -10.62
N ASP A 120 6.72 3.15 -9.74
CA ASP A 120 5.33 2.94 -10.17
C ASP A 120 4.36 4.05 -9.78
N LEU A 121 4.63 4.76 -8.68
CA LEU A 121 3.64 5.69 -8.12
C LEU A 121 3.34 6.85 -9.08
N GLN A 122 4.35 7.61 -9.48
CA GLN A 122 4.13 8.77 -10.33
C GLN A 122 3.61 8.42 -11.72
N PRO A 123 4.20 7.42 -12.43
CA PRO A 123 3.64 7.01 -13.72
C PRO A 123 2.21 6.50 -13.62
N GLY A 124 1.87 5.80 -12.53
CA GLY A 124 0.52 5.30 -12.30
C GLY A 124 -0.48 6.43 -12.06
N LEU A 125 -0.10 7.43 -11.27
CA LEU A 125 -0.93 8.60 -11.04
C LEU A 125 -1.13 9.41 -12.33
N ASP A 126 -0.10 9.55 -13.13
CA ASP A 126 -0.18 10.24 -14.42
C ASP A 126 -1.15 9.55 -15.38
N ARG A 127 -1.08 8.22 -15.45
CA ARG A 127 -2.02 7.44 -16.28
C ARG A 127 -3.46 7.59 -15.81
N LEU A 128 -3.68 7.53 -14.50
CA LEU A 128 -5.01 7.69 -13.93
C LEU A 128 -5.56 9.08 -14.19
N THR A 129 -4.74 10.11 -14.00
CA THR A 129 -5.09 11.50 -14.26
C THR A 129 -5.53 11.69 -15.71
N LYS A 130 -4.73 11.20 -16.67
CA LYS A 130 -5.05 11.27 -18.10
C LYS A 130 -6.36 10.57 -18.41
N LYS A 131 -6.57 9.40 -17.85
CA LYS A 131 -7.79 8.62 -18.07
C LYS A 131 -9.02 9.35 -17.56
N LEU A 132 -8.95 9.92 -16.37
CA LEU A 132 -10.05 10.68 -15.78
C LEU A 132 -10.38 11.94 -16.58
N LEU A 133 -9.37 12.71 -16.94
CA LEU A 133 -9.57 13.94 -17.71
C LEU A 133 -10.14 13.66 -19.09
N LYS A 134 -9.67 12.62 -19.75
CA LYS A 134 -10.19 12.19 -21.05
C LYS A 134 -11.66 11.77 -20.94
N LYS A 135 -12.00 11.02 -19.90
CA LYS A 135 -13.37 10.54 -19.69
C LYS A 135 -14.32 11.68 -19.38
N ALA A 136 -13.84 12.73 -18.73
CA ALA A 136 -14.63 13.94 -18.43
C ALA A 136 -14.70 14.91 -19.63
N GLY A 137 -14.22 14.50 -20.81
CA GLY A 137 -14.25 15.34 -22.01
C GLY A 137 -13.09 16.31 -22.13
N GLY A 138 -12.09 16.20 -21.25
CA GLY A 138 -10.87 16.99 -21.36
C GLY A 138 -9.90 16.34 -22.34
N THR A 139 -9.15 17.15 -23.05
CA THR A 139 -8.10 16.69 -23.96
C THR A 139 -6.71 16.89 -23.40
#